data_935fe2b849c0757b223c1fa3a7ca4964
#
_entry.id   935fe2b849c0757b223c1fa3a7ca4964
#
_cell.length_a   1.000
_cell.length_b   1.000
_cell.length_c   1.000
_cell.angle_alpha   90.00
_cell.angle_beta   90.00
_cell.angle_gamma   90.00
#
_symmetry.space_group_name_H-M   'P 1'
#
loop_
_entity.id
_entity.type
_entity.pdbx_description
1 polymer ?
#
loop_
_entity_poly.entity_id
_entity_poly.type
_entity_poly.pdbx_seq_one_letter_code
_entity_poly.pdbx_strand_id
1 'polypeptide(L)'
;MTTQPNLFLSAVGAVFSNGYLASVLLVGTFLMFTVIGVIFARRSGVFFLAAEGVLVFSATAGYFANAATRAALLGSAAEGSAAYEAALGRADVLGWVAGLFCGLAGGMAFTLLFCWFLLRVKSNALLTSFALNVFASASAGVLMHLVNRGDGAVSSAVAAALPSLKLSALAEVPVLGGLVGDTGWFTYLALLLPPAAFYLLNRTGFGLRLRAAEENPIALTATGLDVSRTQLYGMLFAGAAVSLGGVTLVMSGPAPVFSALPHGEGYLALAAVWACDGRLWKSSVAVLLLALVGALARVLHELPLPVSLIQALFYAAALAGLLLHSHNDKHRHKVSLRAQRRMVEGKEEVKKKRERKKRPEKKK
;
A
#
# COMPACT_ATOMS: atom_id res chain seq x y z
N MET A 1 36.09 16.45 25.77
CA MET A 1 35.70 16.63 24.34
C MET A 1 35.77 15.28 23.68
N THR A 2 34.69 14.50 23.72
CA THR A 2 34.58 13.22 23.03
C THR A 2 34.26 13.53 21.57
N THR A 3 35.19 13.21 20.68
CA THR A 3 35.00 13.26 19.23
C THR A 3 33.77 12.46 18.86
N GLN A 4 32.69 13.16 18.48
CA GLN A 4 31.54 12.55 17.86
C GLN A 4 32.06 11.82 16.61
N PRO A 5 31.90 10.50 16.51
CA PRO A 5 32.20 9.80 15.25
C PRO A 5 31.39 10.49 14.15
N ASN A 6 32.06 10.79 13.02
CA ASN A 6 31.47 11.52 11.92
C ASN A 6 30.07 10.97 11.62
N LEU A 7 29.04 11.76 11.97
CA LEU A 7 27.62 11.42 11.87
C LEU A 7 27.26 10.85 10.47
N PHE A 8 27.97 11.35 9.45
CA PHE A 8 27.86 10.88 8.08
C PHE A 8 28.39 9.45 7.90
N LEU A 9 29.53 9.10 8.50
CA LEU A 9 30.10 7.76 8.44
C LEU A 9 29.24 6.72 9.16
N SER A 10 28.66 7.09 10.30
CA SER A 10 27.72 6.20 11.02
C SER A 10 26.43 5.98 10.24
N ALA A 11 25.88 7.03 9.59
CA ALA A 11 24.69 6.91 8.73
C ALA A 11 24.98 6.06 7.48
N VAL A 12 26.13 6.23 6.85
CA VAL A 12 26.54 5.39 5.72
C VAL A 12 26.72 3.93 6.15
N GLY A 13 27.35 3.67 7.30
CA GLY A 13 27.47 2.32 7.84
C GLY A 13 26.12 1.68 8.17
N ALA A 14 25.17 2.44 8.67
CA ALA A 14 23.81 1.98 8.96
C ALA A 14 23.04 1.57 7.69
N VAL A 15 23.24 2.27 6.56
CA VAL A 15 22.62 1.92 5.26
C VAL A 15 23.13 0.57 4.71
N PHE A 16 24.36 0.18 5.03
CA PHE A 16 24.91 -1.12 4.67
C PHE A 16 24.68 -2.20 5.74
N SER A 17 23.91 -1.90 6.77
CA SER A 17 23.60 -2.86 7.85
C SER A 17 22.45 -3.79 7.43
N ASN A 18 22.45 -5.01 7.99
CA ASN A 18 21.34 -5.95 7.83
C ASN A 18 20.01 -5.37 8.35
N GLY A 19 20.05 -4.47 9.34
CA GLY A 19 18.88 -3.78 9.87
C GLY A 19 18.20 -2.83 8.87
N TYR A 20 18.99 -2.19 7.99
CA TYR A 20 18.42 -1.36 6.92
C TYR A 20 17.62 -2.20 5.91
N LEU A 21 18.17 -3.32 5.46
CA LEU A 21 17.48 -4.22 4.53
C LEU A 21 16.20 -4.81 5.14
N ALA A 22 16.23 -5.19 6.41
CA ALA A 22 15.04 -5.62 7.14
C ALA A 22 13.98 -4.51 7.19
N SER A 23 14.40 -3.26 7.44
CA SER A 23 13.50 -2.09 7.42
C SER A 23 12.92 -1.82 6.03
N VAL A 24 13.68 -1.99 4.95
CA VAL A 24 13.19 -1.90 3.55
C VAL A 24 12.10 -2.92 3.30
N LEU A 25 12.31 -4.16 3.71
CA LEU A 25 11.31 -5.22 3.53
C LEU A 25 10.04 -4.95 4.35
N LEU A 26 10.18 -4.46 5.57
CA LEU A 26 9.05 -4.14 6.43
C LEU A 26 8.21 -3.01 5.82
N VAL A 27 8.83 -1.91 5.36
CA VAL A 27 8.15 -0.82 4.63
C VAL A 27 7.57 -1.33 3.31
N GLY A 28 8.32 -2.13 2.58
CA GLY A 28 7.89 -2.73 1.33
C GLY A 28 6.66 -3.63 1.49
N THR A 29 6.56 -4.37 2.59
CA THR A 29 5.48 -5.30 2.85
C THR A 29 4.12 -4.60 2.89
N PHE A 30 3.94 -3.64 3.79
CA PHE A 30 2.63 -2.99 3.93
C PHE A 30 2.28 -2.12 2.71
N LEU A 31 3.26 -1.46 2.10
CA LEU A 31 3.04 -0.71 0.88
C LEU A 31 2.68 -1.62 -0.30
N MET A 32 3.28 -2.81 -0.41
CA MET A 32 2.96 -3.77 -1.47
C MET A 32 1.51 -4.25 -1.37
N PHE A 33 1.05 -4.63 -0.17
CA PHE A 33 -0.34 -4.97 0.09
C PHE A 33 -1.27 -3.84 -0.34
N THR A 34 -0.95 -2.61 0.07
CA THR A 34 -1.77 -1.43 -0.23
C THR A 34 -1.82 -1.12 -1.72
N VAL A 35 -0.67 -1.16 -2.42
CA VAL A 35 -0.60 -0.92 -3.86
C VAL A 35 -1.40 -1.95 -4.65
N ILE A 36 -1.30 -3.23 -4.30
CA ILE A 36 -2.10 -4.27 -4.96
C ILE A 36 -3.60 -3.99 -4.76
N GLY A 37 -4.01 -3.62 -3.55
CA GLY A 37 -5.39 -3.20 -3.28
C GLY A 37 -5.83 -2.02 -4.15
N VAL A 38 -5.03 -0.96 -4.20
CA VAL A 38 -5.32 0.22 -5.05
C VAL A 38 -5.39 -0.14 -6.53
N ILE A 39 -4.57 -1.08 -7.02
CA ILE A 39 -4.65 -1.58 -8.40
C ILE A 39 -5.97 -2.29 -8.66
N PHE A 40 -6.44 -3.16 -7.75
CA PHE A 40 -7.74 -3.82 -7.89
C PHE A 40 -8.90 -2.81 -7.91
N ALA A 41 -8.87 -1.81 -7.04
CA ALA A 41 -9.85 -0.74 -7.03
C ALA A 41 -9.87 0.04 -8.35
N ARG A 42 -8.69 0.41 -8.87
CA ARG A 42 -8.56 1.09 -10.16
C ARG A 42 -9.11 0.24 -11.30
N ARG A 43 -8.79 -1.07 -11.35
CA ARG A 43 -9.30 -2.01 -12.35
C ARG A 43 -10.82 -2.22 -12.25
N SER A 44 -11.41 -1.91 -11.11
CA SER A 44 -12.87 -1.87 -10.93
C SER A 44 -13.51 -0.58 -11.47
N GLY A 45 -12.71 0.38 -11.94
CA GLY A 45 -13.18 1.71 -12.33
C GLY A 45 -13.51 2.63 -11.16
N VAL A 46 -13.00 2.34 -9.95
CA VAL A 46 -13.24 3.13 -8.74
C VAL A 46 -11.97 3.88 -8.33
N PHE A 47 -12.12 5.19 -8.11
CA PHE A 47 -11.05 6.00 -7.53
C PHE A 47 -11.01 5.83 -6.01
N PHE A 48 -10.05 5.03 -5.52
CA PHE A 48 -10.00 4.59 -4.14
C PHE A 48 -9.04 5.42 -3.28
N LEU A 49 -9.35 6.69 -3.06
CA LEU A 49 -8.61 7.55 -2.14
C LEU A 49 -8.86 7.16 -0.66
N ALA A 50 -9.97 6.44 -0.37
CA ALA A 50 -10.27 5.92 0.95
C ALA A 50 -9.33 4.79 1.41
N ALA A 51 -8.36 4.37 0.60
CA ALA A 51 -7.35 3.39 0.99
C ALA A 51 -6.61 3.77 2.28
N GLU A 52 -6.33 5.07 2.49
CA GLU A 52 -5.76 5.58 3.75
C GLU A 52 -6.66 5.28 4.94
N GLY A 53 -7.94 5.58 4.83
CA GLY A 53 -8.91 5.31 5.90
C GLY A 53 -9.06 3.82 6.22
N VAL A 54 -9.02 2.96 5.19
CA VAL A 54 -9.03 1.50 5.38
C VAL A 54 -7.76 1.04 6.09
N LEU A 55 -6.58 1.58 5.73
CA LEU A 55 -5.31 1.31 6.40
C LEU A 55 -5.38 1.68 7.88
N VAL A 56 -5.77 2.92 8.19
CA VAL A 56 -5.89 3.43 9.56
C VAL A 56 -6.86 2.58 10.37
N PHE A 57 -8.04 2.32 9.82
CA PHE A 57 -9.10 1.60 10.55
C PHE A 57 -8.73 0.13 10.79
N SER A 58 -8.13 -0.54 9.79
CA SER A 58 -7.66 -1.93 9.94
C SER A 58 -6.49 -2.04 10.92
N ALA A 59 -5.53 -1.11 10.87
CA ALA A 59 -4.41 -1.04 11.80
C ALA A 59 -4.91 -0.86 13.24
N THR A 60 -5.83 0.08 13.44
CA THR A 60 -6.42 0.37 14.75
C THR A 60 -7.20 -0.83 15.29
N ALA A 61 -8.12 -1.38 14.50
CA ALA A 61 -8.92 -2.54 14.90
C ALA A 61 -8.03 -3.77 15.22
N GLY A 62 -7.01 -4.01 14.39
CA GLY A 62 -6.05 -5.09 14.58
C GLY A 62 -5.22 -4.94 15.86
N TYR A 63 -4.69 -3.74 16.09
CA TYR A 63 -3.89 -3.44 17.28
C TYR A 63 -4.71 -3.64 18.57
N PHE A 64 -5.91 -3.04 18.64
CA PHE A 64 -6.72 -3.14 19.85
C PHE A 64 -7.23 -4.56 20.11
N ALA A 65 -7.60 -5.31 19.09
CA ALA A 65 -8.00 -6.71 19.25
C ALA A 65 -6.84 -7.57 19.75
N ASN A 66 -5.63 -7.36 19.23
CA ASN A 66 -4.41 -8.03 19.68
C ASN A 66 -4.13 -7.71 21.17
N ALA A 67 -4.06 -6.41 21.50
CA ALA A 67 -3.77 -5.96 22.86
C ALA A 67 -4.83 -6.44 23.86
N ALA A 68 -6.12 -6.36 23.53
CA ALA A 68 -7.20 -6.81 24.39
C ALA A 68 -7.16 -8.33 24.62
N THR A 69 -6.91 -9.13 23.57
CA THR A 69 -6.80 -10.58 23.68
C THR A 69 -5.62 -10.97 24.57
N ARG A 70 -4.48 -10.31 24.38
CA ARG A 70 -3.28 -10.58 25.17
C ARG A 70 -3.47 -10.17 26.62
N ALA A 71 -4.05 -9.00 26.87
CA ALA A 71 -4.38 -8.55 28.23
C ALA A 71 -5.35 -9.50 28.95
N ALA A 72 -6.36 -10.01 28.25
CA ALA A 72 -7.32 -10.96 28.80
C ALA A 72 -6.68 -12.32 29.17
N LEU A 73 -5.70 -12.79 28.39
CA LEU A 73 -5.04 -14.07 28.59
C LEU A 73 -3.92 -14.00 29.66
N LEU A 74 -3.21 -12.89 29.73
CA LEU A 74 -2.17 -12.68 30.75
C LEU A 74 -2.79 -12.32 32.09
N GLY A 75 -3.99 -11.73 32.10
CA GLY A 75 -4.80 -11.43 33.29
C GLY A 75 -4.03 -10.62 34.34
N SER A 76 -4.13 -11.05 35.61
CA SER A 76 -3.45 -10.45 36.74
C SER A 76 -2.14 -11.16 37.11
N ALA A 77 -1.59 -12.00 36.21
CA ALA A 77 -0.32 -12.68 36.46
C ALA A 77 0.81 -11.63 36.50
N ALA A 78 1.57 -11.62 37.60
CA ALA A 78 2.70 -10.70 37.74
C ALA A 78 3.77 -11.01 36.69
N GLU A 79 4.29 -9.98 36.03
CA GLU A 79 5.40 -10.11 35.09
C GLU A 79 6.59 -10.83 35.73
N GLY A 80 7.13 -11.85 35.05
CA GLY A 80 8.21 -12.69 35.57
C GLY A 80 7.76 -13.88 36.43
N SER A 81 6.46 -14.09 36.65
CA SER A 81 5.96 -15.31 37.30
C SER A 81 5.98 -16.50 36.34
N ALA A 82 6.16 -17.72 36.86
CA ALA A 82 6.10 -18.93 36.05
C ALA A 82 4.76 -19.10 35.31
N ALA A 83 3.67 -18.60 35.89
CA ALA A 83 2.36 -18.58 35.26
C ALA A 83 2.29 -17.60 34.08
N TYR A 84 2.93 -16.44 34.20
CA TYR A 84 3.03 -15.43 33.12
C TYR A 84 3.81 -15.99 31.93
N GLU A 85 4.99 -16.58 32.18
CA GLU A 85 5.83 -17.18 31.11
C GLU A 85 5.13 -18.35 30.40
N ALA A 86 4.39 -19.19 31.13
CA ALA A 86 3.62 -20.28 30.56
C ALA A 86 2.43 -19.82 29.69
N ALA A 87 1.84 -18.67 30.04
CA ALA A 87 0.73 -18.06 29.29
C ALA A 87 1.21 -17.22 28.11
N LEU A 88 2.43 -16.69 28.16
CA LEU A 88 2.95 -15.71 27.19
C LEU A 88 2.90 -16.23 25.75
N GLY A 89 3.39 -17.43 25.51
CA GLY A 89 3.40 -18.01 24.15
C GLY A 89 2.00 -18.21 23.56
N ARG A 90 1.01 -18.57 24.39
CA ARG A 90 -0.38 -18.69 23.96
C ARG A 90 -1.02 -17.32 23.73
N ALA A 91 -0.74 -16.37 24.62
CA ALA A 91 -1.24 -15.01 24.53
C ALA A 91 -0.69 -14.31 23.27
N ASP A 92 0.55 -14.54 22.93
CA ASP A 92 1.16 -13.98 21.72
C ASP A 92 0.51 -14.57 20.46
N VAL A 93 0.36 -15.90 20.37
CA VAL A 93 -0.27 -16.55 19.21
C VAL A 93 -1.74 -16.12 19.05
N LEU A 94 -2.53 -16.15 20.11
CA LEU A 94 -3.93 -15.76 20.04
C LEU A 94 -4.09 -14.26 19.83
N GLY A 95 -3.20 -13.45 20.39
CA GLY A 95 -3.18 -12.00 20.21
C GLY A 95 -2.97 -11.60 18.75
N TRP A 96 -1.92 -12.10 18.09
CA TRP A 96 -1.69 -11.75 16.69
C TRP A 96 -2.77 -12.33 15.76
N VAL A 97 -3.31 -13.52 16.02
CA VAL A 97 -4.40 -14.11 15.24
C VAL A 97 -5.66 -13.26 15.36
N ALA A 98 -6.06 -12.90 16.60
CA ALA A 98 -7.20 -12.02 16.83
C ALA A 98 -7.01 -10.64 16.15
N GLY A 99 -5.82 -10.07 16.27
CA GLY A 99 -5.48 -8.81 15.62
C GLY A 99 -5.56 -8.86 14.11
N LEU A 100 -5.08 -9.96 13.50
CA LEU A 100 -5.16 -10.15 12.05
C LEU A 100 -6.62 -10.25 11.57
N PHE A 101 -7.43 -11.10 12.20
CA PHE A 101 -8.82 -11.28 11.80
C PHE A 101 -9.68 -10.05 12.07
N CYS A 102 -9.54 -9.42 13.23
CA CYS A 102 -10.29 -8.20 13.55
C CYS A 102 -9.85 -7.01 12.69
N GLY A 103 -8.56 -6.87 12.42
CA GLY A 103 -8.06 -5.84 11.54
C GLY A 103 -8.54 -6.02 10.09
N LEU A 104 -8.50 -7.26 9.59
CA LEU A 104 -9.05 -7.58 8.28
C LEU A 104 -10.55 -7.33 8.21
N ALA A 105 -11.31 -7.80 9.21
CA ALA A 105 -12.76 -7.59 9.28
C ALA A 105 -13.13 -6.11 9.40
N GLY A 106 -12.40 -5.35 10.23
CA GLY A 106 -12.60 -3.90 10.40
C GLY A 106 -12.36 -3.14 9.11
N GLY A 107 -11.23 -3.37 8.44
CA GLY A 107 -10.92 -2.71 7.17
C GLY A 107 -11.86 -3.14 6.03
N MET A 108 -12.30 -4.41 6.02
CA MET A 108 -13.33 -4.88 5.09
C MET A 108 -14.68 -4.20 5.34
N ALA A 109 -15.12 -4.07 6.60
CA ALA A 109 -16.34 -3.36 6.96
C ALA A 109 -16.26 -1.89 6.53
N PHE A 110 -15.11 -1.25 6.73
CA PHE A 110 -14.87 0.12 6.30
C PHE A 110 -14.90 0.26 4.76
N THR A 111 -14.33 -0.70 4.04
CA THR A 111 -14.41 -0.76 2.58
C THR A 111 -15.85 -0.96 2.10
N LEU A 112 -16.64 -1.81 2.77
CA LEU A 112 -18.05 -2.00 2.46
C LEU A 112 -18.86 -0.72 2.72
N LEU A 113 -18.54 0.03 3.78
CA LEU A 113 -19.15 1.33 4.05
C LEU A 113 -18.84 2.32 2.89
N PHE A 114 -17.61 2.39 2.43
CA PHE A 114 -17.24 3.19 1.26
C PHE A 114 -18.02 2.76 0.01
N CYS A 115 -18.09 1.45 -0.27
CA CYS A 115 -18.85 0.92 -1.40
C CYS A 115 -20.34 1.22 -1.31
N TRP A 116 -20.91 1.19 -0.11
CA TRP A 116 -22.31 1.52 0.12
C TRP A 116 -22.60 2.97 -0.27
N PHE A 117 -21.78 3.93 0.17
CA PHE A 117 -21.90 5.32 -0.25
C PHE A 117 -21.75 5.49 -1.75
N LEU A 118 -20.76 4.82 -2.36
CA LEU A 118 -20.47 4.96 -3.77
C LEU A 118 -21.55 4.33 -4.67
N LEU A 119 -21.93 3.08 -4.39
CA LEU A 119 -22.78 2.29 -5.29
C LEU A 119 -24.28 2.46 -5.01
N ARG A 120 -24.67 2.67 -3.74
CA ARG A 120 -26.09 2.84 -3.36
C ARG A 120 -26.49 4.30 -3.29
N VAL A 121 -25.73 5.13 -2.60
CA VAL A 121 -26.02 6.58 -2.46
C VAL A 121 -25.58 7.33 -3.72
N LYS A 122 -24.71 6.71 -4.56
CA LYS A 122 -24.14 7.33 -5.77
C LYS A 122 -23.41 8.64 -5.49
N SER A 123 -22.72 8.70 -4.34
CA SER A 123 -21.95 9.85 -3.90
C SER A 123 -20.67 10.01 -4.74
N ASN A 124 -20.08 11.20 -4.72
CA ASN A 124 -18.78 11.43 -5.37
C ASN A 124 -17.69 10.67 -4.61
N ALA A 125 -16.96 9.79 -5.32
CA ALA A 125 -15.91 8.94 -4.75
C ALA A 125 -14.83 9.72 -4.01
N LEU A 126 -14.43 10.88 -4.54
CA LEU A 126 -13.38 11.72 -3.98
C LEU A 126 -13.82 12.35 -2.65
N LEU A 127 -15.02 12.95 -2.63
CA LEU A 127 -15.58 13.59 -1.45
C LEU A 127 -15.83 12.57 -0.33
N THR A 128 -16.43 11.43 -0.68
CA THR A 128 -16.67 10.32 0.25
C THR A 128 -15.38 9.77 0.83
N SER A 129 -14.34 9.62 0.01
CA SER A 129 -13.03 9.17 0.48
C SER A 129 -12.44 10.12 1.51
N PHE A 130 -12.49 11.43 1.25
CA PHE A 130 -12.00 12.43 2.22
C PHE A 130 -12.74 12.36 3.54
N ALA A 131 -14.07 12.34 3.51
CA ALA A 131 -14.90 12.27 4.72
C ALA A 131 -14.58 11.00 5.53
N LEU A 132 -14.46 9.87 4.86
CA LEU A 132 -14.15 8.60 5.51
C LEU A 132 -12.70 8.56 6.05
N ASN A 133 -11.73 9.15 5.36
CA ASN A 133 -10.35 9.23 5.87
C ASN A 133 -10.28 10.05 7.17
N VAL A 134 -10.96 11.20 7.20
CA VAL A 134 -11.08 12.02 8.43
C VAL A 134 -11.79 11.25 9.55
N PHE A 135 -12.85 10.54 9.22
CA PHE A 135 -13.56 9.70 10.20
C PHE A 135 -12.67 8.58 10.74
N ALA A 136 -11.91 7.90 9.89
CA ALA A 136 -10.97 6.85 10.30
C ALA A 136 -9.90 7.39 11.26
N SER A 137 -9.27 8.51 10.91
CA SER A 137 -8.24 9.14 11.74
C SER A 137 -8.80 9.64 13.08
N ALA A 138 -9.98 10.25 13.06
CA ALA A 138 -10.65 10.71 14.29
C ALA A 138 -11.05 9.53 15.20
N SER A 139 -11.60 8.43 14.63
CA SER A 139 -11.96 7.23 15.39
C SER A 139 -10.75 6.57 16.04
N ALA A 140 -9.62 6.52 15.34
CA ALA A 140 -8.36 6.03 15.89
C ALA A 140 -7.90 6.89 17.07
N GLY A 141 -7.96 8.22 16.95
CA GLY A 141 -7.63 9.14 18.04
C GLY A 141 -8.52 8.98 19.26
N VAL A 142 -9.84 8.82 19.06
CA VAL A 142 -10.79 8.59 20.18
C VAL A 142 -10.50 7.27 20.89
N LEU A 143 -10.28 6.18 20.15
CA LEU A 143 -9.92 4.89 20.72
C LEU A 143 -8.64 4.97 21.55
N MET A 144 -7.63 5.69 21.04
CA MET A 144 -6.38 5.94 21.76
C MET A 144 -6.62 6.65 23.10
N HIS A 145 -7.44 7.70 23.09
CA HIS A 145 -7.77 8.44 24.31
C HIS A 145 -8.56 7.59 25.33
N LEU A 146 -9.47 6.75 24.88
CA LEU A 146 -10.24 5.88 25.77
C LEU A 146 -9.36 4.85 26.47
N VAL A 147 -8.37 4.31 25.77
CA VAL A 147 -7.46 3.32 26.33
C VAL A 147 -6.43 3.96 27.27
N ASN A 148 -5.92 5.16 26.95
CA ASN A 148 -4.96 5.87 27.80
C ASN A 148 -5.58 6.47 29.07
N ARG A 149 -6.93 6.62 29.16
CA ARG A 149 -7.61 7.12 30.35
C ARG A 149 -7.83 6.07 31.45
N GLY A 150 -7.79 4.78 31.11
CA GLY A 150 -7.67 3.72 32.12
C GLY A 150 -6.21 3.63 32.55
N ASP A 151 -5.92 3.47 33.86
CA ASP A 151 -4.57 3.36 34.44
C ASP A 151 -3.68 2.23 33.86
N GLY A 152 -4.15 1.56 32.84
CA GLY A 152 -3.37 0.67 31.98
C GLY A 152 -2.92 1.42 30.73
N ALA A 153 -1.75 2.08 30.78
CA ALA A 153 -1.07 2.43 29.55
C ALA A 153 -1.07 1.18 28.65
N VAL A 154 -1.75 1.25 27.48
CA VAL A 154 -1.57 0.25 26.43
C VAL A 154 -0.15 0.46 25.94
N SER A 155 0.77 -0.05 26.73
CA SER A 155 2.19 -0.05 26.44
C SER A 155 2.40 -0.81 25.13
N SER A 156 3.34 -0.36 24.34
CA SER A 156 3.83 -1.07 23.16
C SER A 156 4.20 -2.54 23.45
N ALA A 157 4.50 -2.85 24.71
CA ALA A 157 4.78 -4.20 25.20
C ALA A 157 3.53 -5.11 25.30
N VAL A 158 2.32 -4.56 25.22
CA VAL A 158 1.07 -5.33 25.41
C VAL A 158 0.64 -6.06 24.12
N ALA A 159 0.87 -5.52 22.95
CA ALA A 159 0.49 -6.17 21.70
C ALA A 159 1.58 -7.15 21.21
N ALA A 160 1.17 -8.32 20.74
CA ALA A 160 2.08 -9.31 20.18
C ALA A 160 2.49 -8.94 18.75
N ALA A 161 3.77 -9.12 18.43
CA ALA A 161 4.25 -8.96 17.05
C ALA A 161 3.77 -10.12 16.17
N LEU A 162 3.69 -9.88 14.86
CA LEU A 162 3.46 -10.94 13.88
C LEU A 162 4.63 -11.94 13.90
N PRO A 163 4.34 -13.24 13.71
CA PRO A 163 5.38 -14.24 13.77
C PRO A 163 6.45 -14.05 12.68
N SER A 164 7.71 -14.07 13.09
CA SER A 164 8.85 -14.06 12.18
C SER A 164 9.32 -15.49 11.89
N LEU A 165 9.69 -15.74 10.65
CA LEU A 165 10.36 -16.99 10.25
C LEU A 165 11.86 -16.81 10.46
N LYS A 166 12.38 -17.38 11.53
CA LYS A 166 13.83 -17.44 11.77
C LYS A 166 14.45 -18.57 10.94
N LEU A 167 14.84 -18.27 9.70
CA LEU A 167 15.66 -19.19 8.92
C LEU A 167 17.13 -19.02 9.32
N SER A 168 17.51 -19.65 10.44
CA SER A 168 18.85 -19.55 11.01
C SER A 168 19.97 -19.95 10.03
N ALA A 169 19.71 -20.87 9.11
CA ALA A 169 20.70 -21.32 8.13
C ALA A 169 21.08 -20.24 7.08
N LEU A 170 20.21 -19.26 6.81
CA LEU A 170 20.52 -18.17 5.89
C LEU A 170 20.90 -16.87 6.60
N ALA A 171 20.74 -16.79 7.90
CA ALA A 171 21.07 -15.59 8.69
C ALA A 171 22.57 -15.25 8.70
N GLU A 172 23.43 -16.23 8.46
CA GLU A 172 24.89 -16.06 8.47
C GLU A 172 25.45 -15.46 7.16
N VAL A 173 24.63 -15.41 6.09
CA VAL A 173 25.11 -14.85 4.81
C VAL A 173 24.96 -13.33 4.80
N PRO A 174 26.07 -12.56 4.60
CA PRO A 174 25.99 -11.10 4.49
C PRO A 174 25.00 -10.69 3.41
N VAL A 175 24.16 -9.69 3.67
CA VAL A 175 23.10 -9.18 2.78
C VAL A 175 21.85 -10.10 2.73
N LEU A 176 21.99 -11.42 2.53
CA LEU A 176 20.85 -12.35 2.53
C LEU A 176 20.30 -12.59 3.93
N GLY A 177 21.15 -12.53 4.96
CA GLY A 177 20.75 -12.66 6.36
C GLY A 177 19.77 -11.56 6.78
N GLY A 178 19.98 -10.30 6.33
CA GLY A 178 19.05 -9.19 6.56
C GLY A 178 17.73 -9.29 5.76
N LEU A 179 17.77 -10.02 4.64
CA LEU A 179 16.59 -10.23 3.78
C LEU A 179 15.71 -11.42 4.25
N VAL A 180 16.31 -12.44 4.86
CA VAL A 180 15.64 -13.72 5.11
C VAL A 180 15.71 -14.15 6.58
N GLY A 181 16.69 -13.65 7.34
CA GLY A 181 17.03 -14.17 8.67
C GLY A 181 16.01 -13.90 9.76
N ASP A 182 15.36 -12.73 9.75
CA ASP A 182 14.38 -12.31 10.78
C ASP A 182 13.19 -11.57 10.16
N THR A 183 12.67 -12.10 9.05
CA THR A 183 11.62 -11.46 8.28
C THR A 183 10.28 -12.12 8.56
N GLY A 184 9.24 -11.33 8.80
CA GLY A 184 7.88 -11.84 8.98
C GLY A 184 7.40 -12.59 7.74
N TRP A 185 6.70 -13.71 7.92
CA TRP A 185 6.17 -14.51 6.80
C TRP A 185 5.19 -13.72 5.91
N PHE A 186 4.58 -12.66 6.44
CA PHE A 186 3.76 -11.72 5.66
C PHE A 186 4.56 -10.98 4.58
N THR A 187 5.87 -10.79 4.76
CA THR A 187 6.73 -10.20 3.72
C THR A 187 6.84 -11.11 2.50
N TYR A 188 7.00 -12.42 2.73
CA TYR A 188 7.01 -13.38 1.62
C TYR A 188 5.66 -13.42 0.89
N LEU A 189 4.57 -13.35 1.66
CA LEU A 189 3.22 -13.25 1.08
C LEU A 189 3.06 -11.96 0.25
N ALA A 190 3.55 -10.82 0.73
CA ALA A 190 3.52 -9.55 0.01
C ALA A 190 4.32 -9.60 -1.29
N LEU A 191 5.49 -10.25 -1.29
CA LEU A 191 6.31 -10.44 -2.50
C LEU A 191 5.67 -11.40 -3.51
N LEU A 192 4.87 -12.38 -3.04
CA LEU A 192 4.13 -13.30 -3.92
C LEU A 192 2.85 -12.67 -4.49
N LEU A 193 2.35 -11.60 -3.89
CA LEU A 193 1.11 -10.94 -4.32
C LEU A 193 1.16 -10.36 -5.75
N PRO A 194 2.22 -9.67 -6.23
CA PRO A 194 2.28 -9.17 -7.59
C PRO A 194 2.09 -10.26 -8.65
N PRO A 195 2.80 -11.41 -8.64
CA PRO A 195 2.54 -12.48 -9.60
C PRO A 195 1.14 -13.09 -9.44
N ALA A 196 0.63 -13.25 -8.22
CA ALA A 196 -0.72 -13.74 -7.97
C ALA A 196 -1.79 -12.78 -8.51
N ALA A 197 -1.64 -11.47 -8.26
CA ALA A 197 -2.50 -10.43 -8.79
C ALA A 197 -2.42 -10.35 -10.32
N PHE A 198 -1.23 -10.52 -10.90
CA PHE A 198 -1.06 -10.60 -12.36
C PHE A 198 -1.85 -11.76 -12.95
N TYR A 199 -1.74 -12.94 -12.35
CA TYR A 199 -2.50 -14.10 -12.80
C TYR A 199 -4.01 -13.86 -12.69
N LEU A 200 -4.48 -13.36 -11.54
CA LEU A 200 -5.89 -13.09 -11.29
C LEU A 200 -6.46 -12.03 -12.25
N LEU A 201 -5.74 -10.94 -12.50
CA LEU A 201 -6.19 -9.86 -13.37
C LEU A 201 -6.09 -10.18 -14.86
N ASN A 202 -5.11 -10.99 -15.31
CA ASN A 202 -4.85 -11.20 -16.73
C ASN A 202 -5.25 -12.57 -17.25
N ARG A 203 -5.38 -13.57 -16.38
CA ARG A 203 -5.64 -14.97 -16.79
C ARG A 203 -6.99 -15.50 -16.34
N THR A 204 -7.79 -14.71 -15.57
CA THR A 204 -9.11 -15.17 -15.12
C THR A 204 -10.24 -14.33 -15.72
N GLY A 205 -11.44 -14.93 -15.81
CA GLY A 205 -12.64 -14.23 -16.25
C GLY A 205 -13.04 -13.10 -15.27
N PHE A 206 -12.67 -13.20 -14.00
CA PHE A 206 -12.85 -12.14 -13.03
C PHE A 206 -12.05 -10.88 -13.40
N GLY A 207 -10.76 -11.03 -13.67
CA GLY A 207 -9.90 -9.92 -14.09
C GLY A 207 -10.34 -9.28 -15.41
N LEU A 208 -10.88 -10.09 -16.35
CA LEU A 208 -11.45 -9.57 -17.59
C LEU A 208 -12.66 -8.66 -17.32
N ARG A 209 -13.58 -9.08 -16.43
CA ARG A 209 -14.74 -8.26 -16.03
C ARG A 209 -14.33 -6.97 -15.35
N LEU A 210 -13.33 -7.01 -14.47
CA LEU A 210 -12.80 -5.81 -13.79
C LEU A 210 -12.24 -4.81 -14.82
N ARG A 211 -11.42 -5.27 -15.76
CA ARG A 211 -10.88 -4.39 -16.82
C ARG A 211 -11.96 -3.82 -17.71
N ALA A 212 -12.98 -4.61 -18.05
CA ALA A 212 -14.12 -4.12 -18.80
C ALA A 212 -14.91 -3.04 -18.03
N ALA A 213 -15.01 -3.17 -16.69
CA ALA A 213 -15.64 -2.16 -15.85
C ALA A 213 -14.83 -0.85 -15.78
N GLU A 214 -13.48 -0.93 -15.83
CA GLU A 214 -12.60 0.25 -15.88
C GLU A 214 -12.67 0.96 -17.24
N GLU A 215 -12.56 0.19 -18.35
CA GLU A 215 -12.42 0.74 -19.69
C GLU A 215 -13.75 1.18 -20.31
N ASN A 216 -14.78 0.35 -20.18
CA ASN A 216 -16.10 0.64 -20.77
C ASN A 216 -17.24 -0.03 -20.00
N PRO A 217 -17.77 0.62 -18.93
CA PRO A 217 -18.88 0.07 -18.15
C PRO A 217 -20.17 -0.11 -18.97
N ILE A 218 -20.38 0.68 -20.02
CA ILE A 218 -21.55 0.55 -20.92
C ILE A 218 -21.46 -0.76 -21.71
N ALA A 219 -20.30 -1.09 -22.25
CA ALA A 219 -20.11 -2.36 -22.95
C ALA A 219 -20.29 -3.55 -22.01
N LEU A 220 -19.88 -3.43 -20.73
CA LEU A 220 -20.10 -4.48 -19.74
C LEU A 220 -21.59 -4.71 -19.48
N THR A 221 -22.40 -3.65 -19.36
CA THR A 221 -23.86 -3.78 -19.22
C THR A 221 -24.52 -4.40 -20.43
N ALA A 222 -24.03 -4.11 -21.64
CA ALA A 222 -24.54 -4.71 -22.88
C ALA A 222 -24.35 -6.23 -22.94
N THR A 223 -23.37 -6.79 -22.20
CA THR A 223 -23.18 -8.24 -22.05
C THR A 223 -24.09 -8.88 -20.99
N GLY A 224 -24.98 -8.10 -20.35
CA GLY A 224 -25.87 -8.58 -19.29
C GLY A 224 -25.24 -8.66 -17.91
N LEU A 225 -24.00 -8.16 -17.74
CA LEU A 225 -23.30 -8.15 -16.45
C LEU A 225 -23.58 -6.85 -15.68
N ASP A 226 -23.80 -6.99 -14.37
CA ASP A 226 -23.99 -5.84 -13.49
C ASP A 226 -22.64 -5.20 -13.12
N VAL A 227 -22.47 -3.94 -13.55
CA VAL A 227 -21.26 -3.15 -13.26
C VAL A 227 -21.08 -2.96 -11.74
N SER A 228 -22.16 -2.65 -11.01
CA SER A 228 -22.08 -2.39 -9.57
C SER A 228 -21.61 -3.61 -8.80
N ARG A 229 -22.08 -4.81 -9.18
CA ARG A 229 -21.59 -6.05 -8.55
C ARG A 229 -20.12 -6.33 -8.89
N THR A 230 -19.73 -6.08 -10.14
CA THR A 230 -18.33 -6.24 -10.57
C THR A 230 -17.41 -5.30 -9.80
N GLN A 231 -17.81 -4.03 -9.66
CA GLN A 231 -17.10 -3.03 -8.86
C GLN A 231 -17.02 -3.44 -7.39
N LEU A 232 -18.13 -3.90 -6.81
CA LEU A 232 -18.15 -4.37 -5.41
C LEU A 232 -17.15 -5.51 -5.17
N TYR A 233 -17.13 -6.53 -6.03
CA TYR A 233 -16.18 -7.63 -5.88
C TYR A 233 -14.72 -7.17 -6.01
N GLY A 234 -14.42 -6.30 -6.96
CA GLY A 234 -13.08 -5.73 -7.09
C GLY A 234 -12.68 -4.89 -5.87
N MET A 235 -13.62 -4.13 -5.32
CA MET A 235 -13.40 -3.37 -4.10
C MET A 235 -13.23 -4.25 -2.85
N LEU A 236 -13.88 -5.41 -2.76
CA LEU A 236 -13.66 -6.37 -1.69
C LEU A 236 -12.22 -6.92 -1.72
N PHE A 237 -11.70 -7.28 -2.89
CA PHE A 237 -10.28 -7.65 -3.03
C PHE A 237 -9.34 -6.49 -2.69
N ALA A 238 -9.68 -5.27 -3.13
CA ALA A 238 -8.93 -4.07 -2.79
C ALA A 238 -8.89 -3.84 -1.27
N GLY A 239 -10.04 -3.86 -0.63
CA GLY A 239 -10.17 -3.68 0.80
C GLY A 239 -9.44 -4.75 1.61
N ALA A 240 -9.52 -6.02 1.21
CA ALA A 240 -8.81 -7.11 1.86
C ALA A 240 -7.29 -6.90 1.80
N ALA A 241 -6.75 -6.55 0.63
CA ALA A 241 -5.34 -6.30 0.48
C ALA A 241 -4.87 -5.07 1.29
N VAL A 242 -5.59 -3.94 1.22
CA VAL A 242 -5.27 -2.75 2.01
C VAL A 242 -5.36 -3.02 3.51
N SER A 243 -6.36 -3.79 3.94
CA SER A 243 -6.53 -4.16 5.36
C SER A 243 -5.36 -5.01 5.87
N LEU A 244 -4.86 -5.96 5.07
CA LEU A 244 -3.62 -6.68 5.39
C LEU A 244 -2.42 -5.75 5.48
N GLY A 245 -2.36 -4.73 4.61
CA GLY A 245 -1.35 -3.68 4.71
C GLY A 245 -1.39 -2.93 6.03
N GLY A 246 -2.58 -2.51 6.49
CA GLY A 246 -2.74 -1.81 7.77
C GLY A 246 -2.37 -2.67 8.99
N VAL A 247 -2.79 -3.94 9.01
CA VAL A 247 -2.42 -4.87 10.08
C VAL A 247 -0.91 -5.10 10.10
N THR A 248 -0.28 -5.34 8.95
CA THR A 248 1.18 -5.57 8.88
C THR A 248 1.97 -4.34 9.25
N LEU A 249 1.50 -3.12 8.91
CA LEU A 249 2.17 -1.87 9.28
C LEU A 249 2.35 -1.78 10.80
N VAL A 250 1.30 -2.07 11.57
CA VAL A 250 1.32 -1.87 13.04
C VAL A 250 1.92 -3.07 13.77
N MET A 251 1.79 -4.29 13.23
CA MET A 251 2.16 -5.51 13.95
C MET A 251 3.48 -6.16 13.48
N SER A 252 4.13 -5.65 12.41
CA SER A 252 5.38 -6.24 11.89
C SER A 252 6.66 -5.72 12.54
N GLY A 253 6.57 -4.78 13.47
CA GLY A 253 7.75 -4.29 14.21
C GLY A 253 8.12 -5.17 15.40
N PRO A 254 9.35 -5.06 15.91
CA PRO A 254 9.80 -5.78 17.12
C PRO A 254 9.00 -5.39 18.36
N ALA A 255 8.39 -4.23 18.36
CA ALA A 255 7.38 -3.79 19.31
C ALA A 255 6.27 -3.12 18.51
N PRO A 256 5.05 -3.70 18.46
CA PRO A 256 3.92 -3.06 17.81
C PRO A 256 3.63 -1.73 18.50
N VAL A 257 3.91 -0.64 17.81
CA VAL A 257 3.79 0.70 18.39
C VAL A 257 2.58 1.37 17.75
N PHE A 258 1.64 1.82 18.57
CA PHE A 258 0.49 2.57 18.11
C PHE A 258 0.87 3.92 17.46
N SER A 259 2.06 4.45 17.77
CA SER A 259 2.64 5.62 17.09
C SER A 259 2.97 5.37 15.60
N ALA A 260 2.96 4.10 15.15
CA ALA A 260 3.13 3.73 13.74
C ALA A 260 1.80 3.71 12.97
N LEU A 261 0.75 4.37 13.46
CA LEU A 261 -0.47 4.55 12.68
C LEU A 261 -0.17 5.23 11.35
N PRO A 262 -0.87 4.83 10.28
CA PRO A 262 -0.68 5.45 8.97
C PRO A 262 -0.85 6.96 9.04
N HIS A 263 0.14 7.69 8.53
CA HIS A 263 0.12 9.15 8.43
C HIS A 263 0.19 9.58 6.96
N GLY A 264 -0.45 8.82 6.07
CA GLY A 264 -0.48 9.10 4.64
C GLY A 264 0.18 8.04 3.77
N GLU A 265 0.51 6.87 4.31
CA GLU A 265 1.11 5.76 3.57
C GLU A 265 0.17 5.22 2.48
N GLY A 266 -1.14 5.27 2.69
CA GLY A 266 -2.13 4.94 1.67
C GLY A 266 -2.10 5.90 0.48
N TYR A 267 -1.84 7.19 0.73
CA TYR A 267 -1.65 8.16 -0.36
C TYR A 267 -0.36 7.92 -1.13
N LEU A 268 0.72 7.46 -0.47
CA LEU A 268 1.96 7.08 -1.14
C LEU A 268 1.75 5.88 -2.08
N ALA A 269 1.01 4.88 -1.62
CA ALA A 269 0.62 3.74 -2.45
C ALA A 269 -0.22 4.17 -3.66
N LEU A 270 -1.18 5.07 -3.45
CA LEU A 270 -1.98 5.65 -4.52
C LEU A 270 -1.09 6.40 -5.52
N ALA A 271 -0.19 7.26 -5.04
CA ALA A 271 0.76 8.01 -5.86
C ALA A 271 1.63 7.08 -6.72
N ALA A 272 2.14 5.97 -6.16
CA ALA A 272 2.91 4.97 -6.89
C ALA A 272 2.11 4.30 -8.01
N VAL A 273 0.83 3.97 -7.76
CA VAL A 273 -0.05 3.38 -8.78
C VAL A 273 -0.32 4.37 -9.91
N TRP A 274 -0.59 5.64 -9.59
CA TRP A 274 -0.84 6.67 -10.58
C TRP A 274 0.42 7.04 -11.37
N ALA A 275 1.57 7.13 -10.71
CA ALA A 275 2.86 7.36 -11.38
C ALA A 275 3.25 6.25 -12.37
N CYS A 276 2.65 5.07 -12.25
CA CYS A 276 2.92 3.91 -13.10
C CYS A 276 1.75 3.52 -14.02
N ASP A 277 0.76 4.40 -14.24
CA ASP A 277 -0.45 4.13 -15.05
C ASP A 277 -1.25 2.89 -14.60
N GLY A 278 -1.17 2.50 -13.34
CA GLY A 278 -1.80 1.29 -12.83
C GLY A 278 -1.23 -0.01 -13.42
N ARG A 279 -0.02 0.04 -13.97
CA ARG A 279 0.70 -1.15 -14.45
C ARG A 279 1.28 -1.88 -13.26
N LEU A 280 0.79 -3.07 -12.99
CA LEU A 280 1.08 -3.88 -11.81
C LEU A 280 2.59 -4.00 -11.53
N TRP A 281 3.40 -4.47 -12.48
CA TRP A 281 4.84 -4.65 -12.27
C TRP A 281 5.58 -3.35 -12.02
N LYS A 282 5.22 -2.27 -12.74
CA LYS A 282 5.85 -0.96 -12.54
C LYS A 282 5.49 -0.37 -11.18
N SER A 283 4.23 -0.49 -10.77
CA SER A 283 3.78 -0.03 -9.46
C SER A 283 4.45 -0.81 -8.33
N SER A 284 4.62 -2.13 -8.48
CA SER A 284 5.32 -2.97 -7.50
C SER A 284 6.80 -2.57 -7.36
N VAL A 285 7.49 -2.30 -8.47
CA VAL A 285 8.88 -1.81 -8.43
C VAL A 285 8.96 -0.40 -7.83
N ALA A 286 8.03 0.50 -8.19
CA ALA A 286 7.98 1.84 -7.63
C ALA A 286 7.81 1.83 -6.11
N VAL A 287 7.01 0.90 -5.58
CA VAL A 287 6.84 0.71 -4.14
C VAL A 287 8.12 0.23 -3.47
N LEU A 288 8.86 -0.69 -4.08
CA LEU A 288 10.14 -1.12 -3.52
C LEU A 288 11.16 0.03 -3.49
N LEU A 289 11.15 0.91 -4.50
CA LEU A 289 11.97 2.13 -4.48
C LEU A 289 11.52 3.11 -3.39
N LEU A 290 10.20 3.28 -3.18
CA LEU A 290 9.69 4.07 -2.07
C LEU A 290 10.04 3.44 -0.72
N ALA A 291 10.04 2.11 -0.62
CA ALA A 291 10.44 1.40 0.60
C ALA A 291 11.92 1.63 0.94
N LEU A 292 12.81 1.74 -0.05
CA LEU A 292 14.21 2.13 0.17
C LEU A 292 14.31 3.53 0.81
N VAL A 293 13.53 4.50 0.29
CA VAL A 293 13.52 5.86 0.88
C VAL A 293 12.89 5.86 2.25
N GLY A 294 11.81 5.10 2.48
CA GLY A 294 11.16 4.98 3.78
C GLY A 294 12.04 4.31 4.84
N ALA A 295 12.82 3.32 4.47
CA ALA A 295 13.80 2.70 5.35
C ALA A 295 14.94 3.67 5.68
N LEU A 296 15.41 4.45 4.71
CA LEU A 296 16.39 5.52 4.96
C LEU A 296 15.84 6.55 5.96
N ALA A 297 14.57 6.93 5.81
CA ALA A 297 13.92 7.81 6.75
C ALA A 297 13.92 7.24 8.19
N ARG A 298 13.72 5.93 8.37
CA ARG A 298 13.79 5.26 9.69
C ARG A 298 15.20 5.31 10.29
N VAL A 299 16.24 5.08 9.50
CA VAL A 299 17.64 5.19 9.95
C VAL A 299 17.97 6.64 10.36
N LEU A 300 17.46 7.60 9.60
CA LEU A 300 17.65 9.03 9.92
C LEU A 300 16.92 9.47 11.21
N HIS A 301 15.92 8.72 11.66
CA HIS A 301 15.27 8.96 12.96
C HIS A 301 16.19 8.74 14.17
N GLU A 302 17.26 7.97 14.03
CA GLU A 302 18.28 7.81 15.09
C GLU A 302 19.19 9.05 15.22
N LEU A 303 19.14 9.94 14.22
CA LEU A 303 19.88 11.20 14.22
C LEU A 303 19.04 12.30 14.90
N PRO A 304 19.65 13.32 15.52
CA PRO A 304 18.96 14.44 16.16
C PRO A 304 18.35 15.40 15.12
N LEU A 305 17.57 14.87 14.19
CA LEU A 305 16.86 15.62 13.16
C LEU A 305 15.36 15.71 13.51
N PRO A 306 14.69 16.81 13.17
CA PRO A 306 13.25 16.91 13.41
C PRO A 306 12.50 15.86 12.58
N VAL A 307 11.65 15.08 13.26
CA VAL A 307 10.86 13.98 12.68
C VAL A 307 10.07 14.40 11.43
N SER A 308 9.53 15.62 11.44
CA SER A 308 8.79 16.19 10.33
C SER A 308 9.62 16.33 9.04
N LEU A 309 10.91 16.63 9.16
CA LEU A 309 11.81 16.76 8.02
C LEU A 309 12.12 15.39 7.39
N ILE A 310 12.24 14.38 8.23
CA ILE A 310 12.47 13.00 7.78
C ILE A 310 11.24 12.45 7.04
N GLN A 311 10.05 12.70 7.58
CA GLN A 311 8.80 12.34 6.92
C GLN A 311 8.62 13.08 5.58
N ALA A 312 8.98 14.36 5.52
CA ALA A 312 8.93 15.15 4.30
C ALA A 312 9.76 14.54 3.16
N LEU A 313 10.89 13.89 3.47
CA LEU A 313 11.73 13.21 2.47
C LEU A 313 10.96 12.08 1.76
N PHE A 314 10.17 11.31 2.52
CA PHE A 314 9.39 10.20 1.99
C PHE A 314 8.29 10.68 1.02
N TYR A 315 7.57 11.74 1.40
CA TYR A 315 6.55 12.34 0.55
C TYR A 315 7.15 13.07 -0.67
N ALA A 316 8.32 13.71 -0.49
CA ALA A 316 9.04 14.35 -1.58
C ALA A 316 9.47 13.34 -2.66
N ALA A 317 9.90 12.14 -2.26
CA ALA A 317 10.23 11.06 -3.20
C ALA A 317 9.01 10.62 -4.02
N ALA A 318 7.84 10.47 -3.39
CA ALA A 318 6.60 10.13 -4.08
C ALA A 318 6.16 11.26 -5.05
N LEU A 319 6.27 12.52 -4.64
CA LEU A 319 5.98 13.67 -5.48
C LEU A 319 6.93 13.75 -6.67
N ALA A 320 8.22 13.52 -6.46
CA ALA A 320 9.20 13.46 -7.54
C ALA A 320 8.86 12.36 -8.57
N GLY A 321 8.44 11.18 -8.11
CA GLY A 321 7.95 10.09 -8.97
C GLY A 321 6.77 10.52 -9.85
N LEU A 322 5.77 11.20 -9.27
CA LEU A 322 4.63 11.74 -10.00
C LEU A 322 5.02 12.82 -11.01
N LEU A 323 5.94 13.74 -10.64
CA LEU A 323 6.43 14.78 -11.54
C LEU A 323 7.20 14.20 -12.72
N LEU A 324 8.07 13.22 -12.49
CA LEU A 324 8.80 12.52 -13.56
C LEU A 324 7.84 11.81 -14.51
N HIS A 325 6.80 11.16 -13.98
CA HIS A 325 5.76 10.54 -14.79
C HIS A 325 5.01 11.57 -15.65
N SER A 326 4.53 12.65 -15.06
CA SER A 326 3.83 13.72 -15.75
C SER A 326 4.67 14.39 -16.85
N HIS A 327 5.98 14.56 -16.59
CA HIS A 327 6.91 15.10 -17.60
C HIS A 327 7.06 14.14 -18.79
N ASN A 328 7.21 12.84 -18.50
CA ASN A 328 7.37 11.82 -19.53
C ASN A 328 6.10 11.66 -20.38
N ASP A 329 4.91 11.75 -19.78
CA ASP A 329 3.64 11.68 -20.51
C ASP A 329 3.41 12.87 -21.43
N LYS A 330 3.75 14.10 -20.98
CA LYS A 330 3.72 15.28 -21.85
C LYS A 330 4.62 15.10 -23.08
N HIS A 331 5.79 14.46 -22.87
CA HIS A 331 6.72 14.18 -23.97
C HIS A 331 6.15 13.13 -24.94
N ARG A 332 5.57 12.06 -24.43
CA ARG A 332 4.92 11.00 -25.23
C ARG A 332 3.72 11.54 -26.00
N HIS A 333 2.89 12.38 -25.38
CA HIS A 333 1.73 12.98 -26.04
C HIS A 333 2.16 13.91 -27.17
N LYS A 334 3.20 14.72 -26.98
CA LYS A 334 3.79 15.55 -28.06
C LYS A 334 4.32 14.71 -29.23
N VAL A 335 4.98 13.57 -28.93
CA VAL A 335 5.49 12.67 -29.96
C VAL A 335 4.36 12.00 -30.73
N SER A 336 3.30 11.55 -30.04
CA SER A 336 2.13 10.92 -30.67
C SER A 336 1.37 11.91 -31.57
N LEU A 337 1.18 13.16 -31.12
CA LEU A 337 0.57 14.22 -31.94
C LEU A 337 1.40 14.54 -33.19
N ARG A 338 2.73 14.56 -33.08
CA ARG A 338 3.62 14.75 -34.24
C ARG A 338 3.52 13.59 -35.22
N ALA A 339 3.44 12.35 -34.70
CA ALA A 339 3.25 11.16 -35.54
C ALA A 339 1.90 11.16 -36.27
N GLN A 340 0.83 11.54 -35.57
CA GLN A 340 -0.50 11.69 -36.18
C GLN A 340 -0.53 12.77 -37.28
N ARG A 341 0.06 13.93 -37.02
CA ARG A 341 0.16 14.99 -38.04
C ARG A 341 0.91 14.52 -39.29
N ARG A 342 2.05 13.83 -39.13
CA ARG A 342 2.78 13.26 -40.26
C ARG A 342 1.97 12.22 -41.04
N MET A 343 1.16 11.40 -40.39
CA MET A 343 0.26 10.45 -41.06
C MET A 343 -0.85 11.15 -41.83
N VAL A 344 -1.41 12.22 -41.32
CA VAL A 344 -2.44 13.03 -42.00
C VAL A 344 -1.82 13.74 -43.21
N GLU A 345 -0.68 14.41 -43.06
CA GLU A 345 0.05 15.07 -44.15
C GLU A 345 0.41 14.08 -45.25
N GLY A 346 0.93 12.89 -44.90
CA GLY A 346 1.23 11.83 -45.88
C GLY A 346 0.01 11.34 -46.64
N LYS A 347 -1.16 11.22 -45.95
CA LYS A 347 -2.43 10.85 -46.64
C LYS A 347 -2.91 11.93 -47.61
N GLU A 348 -2.77 13.20 -47.22
CA GLU A 348 -3.10 14.34 -48.10
C GLU A 348 -2.20 14.41 -49.34
N GLU A 349 -0.90 14.18 -49.18
CA GLU A 349 0.03 14.13 -50.30
C GLU A 349 -0.30 13.00 -51.28
N VAL A 350 -0.64 11.82 -50.77
CA VAL A 350 -1.05 10.68 -51.59
C VAL A 350 -2.36 11.00 -52.31
N LYS A 351 -3.33 11.66 -51.66
CA LYS A 351 -4.56 12.09 -52.29
C LYS A 351 -4.33 13.10 -53.40
N LYS A 352 -3.49 14.15 -53.14
CA LYS A 352 -3.09 15.13 -54.17
C LYS A 352 -2.37 14.51 -55.35
N LYS A 353 -1.49 13.53 -55.12
CA LYS A 353 -0.82 12.77 -56.23
C LYS A 353 -1.82 11.97 -57.03
N ARG A 354 -2.84 11.35 -56.42
CA ARG A 354 -3.91 10.60 -57.13
C ARG A 354 -4.81 11.53 -57.95
N GLU A 355 -5.14 12.71 -57.42
CA GLU A 355 -5.95 13.70 -58.14
C GLU A 355 -5.20 14.30 -59.33
N ARG A 356 -3.89 14.59 -59.21
CA ARG A 356 -3.03 15.01 -60.34
C ARG A 356 -2.95 13.96 -61.44
N LYS A 357 -2.87 12.65 -61.11
CA LYS A 357 -2.88 11.58 -62.10
C LYS A 357 -4.24 11.40 -62.81
N LYS A 358 -5.33 11.80 -62.18
CA LYS A 358 -6.69 11.70 -62.78
C LYS A 358 -7.10 12.91 -63.64
N ARG A 359 -6.33 14.04 -63.60
CA ARG A 359 -6.59 15.14 -64.54
C ARG A 359 -6.06 14.75 -65.91
N PRO A 360 -6.91 14.54 -66.90
CA PRO A 360 -6.43 14.32 -68.28
C PRO A 360 -5.69 15.55 -68.77
N GLU A 361 -4.49 15.36 -69.38
CA GLU A 361 -3.81 16.41 -70.09
C GLU A 361 -4.79 16.96 -71.12
N LYS A 362 -5.24 18.21 -70.93
CA LYS A 362 -5.87 18.96 -71.98
C LYS A 362 -4.80 19.20 -73.03
N LYS A 363 -4.72 18.33 -74.05
CA LYS A 363 -3.96 18.57 -75.28
C LYS A 363 -4.47 19.86 -75.89
N LYS A 364 -3.55 20.80 -76.08
CA LYS A 364 -3.73 21.92 -76.97
C LYS A 364 -3.87 21.47 -78.41
#